data_f83f10a95901b3951d013189d0938092
#
_entry.id   f83f10a95901b3951d013189d0938092
#
_cell.length_a   1.000
_cell.length_b   1.000
_cell.length_c   1.000
_cell.angle_alpha   90.00
_cell.angle_beta   90.00
_cell.angle_gamma   90.00
#
_symmetry.space_group_name_H-M   'P 1'
#
loop_
_entity.id
_entity.type
_entity.pdbx_description
1 polymer ?
#
loop_
_entity_poly.entity_id
_entity_poly.type
_entity_poly.pdbx_seq_one_letter_code
_entity_poly.pdbx_strand_id
1 'polypeptide(L)'
;NNTFRILDIVTNDGKEIETLFIERISQLLRPRGLAAVVLPASILSNSSATYMAAREELLQNFYIRAIVSFGSKTFGATGTNTVTLFLERYNEPPRIAELTKDSIDAIMSGEILSDFVDKQILADYLQHQHIQEEEYLRFTRKEMDWEKLCGNSYLKVYTDAFAQMPISLPKKCTAEEEKQIRKEKFFEFALGVERDKLYYFSLAREQRTLVITSPADNKEQKTFLGYDWSNRKGAEGIVINKPGGM
;
A
#
# COMPACT_ATOMS: atom_id res chain seq x y z
N ASN A 1 -21.81 8.12 19.01
CA ASN A 1 -20.86 8.94 18.20
C ASN A 1 -19.60 8.13 18.01
N ASN A 2 -19.49 7.49 16.86
CA ASN A 2 -18.28 6.76 16.50
C ASN A 2 -17.19 7.79 16.24
N THR A 3 -16.15 7.78 17.07
CA THR A 3 -15.04 8.72 16.97
C THR A 3 -14.00 8.25 15.94
N PHE A 4 -14.09 7.01 15.49
CA PHE A 4 -13.17 6.39 14.57
C PHE A 4 -13.92 5.80 13.35
N ARG A 5 -13.53 6.24 12.16
CA ARG A 5 -14.05 5.73 10.88
C ARG A 5 -13.60 4.28 10.62
N ILE A 6 -12.34 3.98 10.94
CA ILE A 6 -11.77 2.65 10.76
C ILE A 6 -12.47 1.61 11.66
N LEU A 7 -12.99 2.03 12.81
CA LEU A 7 -13.67 1.13 13.74
C LEU A 7 -14.92 0.48 13.12
N ASP A 8 -15.60 1.17 12.20
CA ASP A 8 -16.77 0.63 11.51
C ASP A 8 -16.39 -0.49 10.52
N ILE A 9 -15.12 -0.54 10.12
CA ILE A 9 -14.55 -1.55 9.21
C ILE A 9 -13.97 -2.73 10.01
N VAL A 10 -13.55 -2.48 11.26
CA VAL A 10 -13.03 -3.53 12.16
C VAL A 10 -14.18 -4.46 12.52
N THR A 11 -14.11 -5.71 12.09
CA THR A 11 -15.06 -6.74 12.53
C THR A 11 -14.86 -7.04 14.02
N ASN A 12 -15.90 -7.58 14.69
CA ASN A 12 -15.87 -7.91 16.12
C ASN A 12 -14.71 -8.85 16.52
N ASP A 13 -14.12 -9.57 15.56
CA ASP A 13 -12.96 -10.43 15.74
C ASP A 13 -11.62 -9.74 15.36
N GLY A 14 -11.66 -8.47 14.93
CA GLY A 14 -10.50 -7.70 14.51
C GLY A 14 -9.56 -7.42 15.68
N LYS A 15 -8.31 -7.88 15.56
CA LYS A 15 -7.24 -7.67 16.54
C LYS A 15 -6.28 -6.54 16.15
N GLU A 16 -6.62 -5.79 15.10
CA GLU A 16 -5.73 -4.83 14.41
C GLU A 16 -5.84 -3.44 15.04
N ILE A 17 -5.63 -3.37 16.36
CA ILE A 17 -5.73 -2.12 17.15
C ILE A 17 -4.78 -1.03 16.62
N GLU A 18 -3.64 -1.42 16.08
CA GLU A 18 -2.64 -0.51 15.51
C GLU A 18 -3.19 0.37 14.39
N THR A 19 -4.20 -0.09 13.66
CA THR A 19 -4.86 0.72 12.61
C THR A 19 -5.63 1.89 13.17
N LEU A 20 -6.24 1.73 14.33
CA LEU A 20 -6.96 2.79 15.05
C LEU A 20 -6.00 3.86 15.59
N PHE A 21 -4.76 3.48 15.94
CA PHE A 21 -3.76 4.46 16.36
C PHE A 21 -3.37 5.42 15.24
N ILE A 22 -3.37 4.98 14.00
CA ILE A 22 -3.11 5.84 12.84
C ILE A 22 -4.18 6.91 12.74
N GLU A 23 -5.45 6.52 12.79
CA GLU A 23 -6.56 7.49 12.79
C GLU A 23 -6.51 8.41 14.00
N ARG A 24 -6.12 7.91 15.17
CA ARG A 24 -5.96 8.74 16.36
C ARG A 24 -4.84 9.77 16.21
N ILE A 25 -3.74 9.41 15.61
CA ILE A 25 -2.63 10.33 15.32
C ILE A 25 -3.10 11.44 14.38
N SER A 26 -3.89 11.11 13.35
CA SER A 26 -4.43 12.11 12.43
C SER A 26 -5.37 13.10 13.12
N GLN A 27 -6.14 12.65 14.12
CA GLN A 27 -7.04 13.51 14.89
C GLN A 27 -6.29 14.45 15.86
N LEU A 28 -5.17 13.99 16.42
CA LEU A 28 -4.45 14.70 17.49
C LEU A 28 -3.35 15.62 16.97
N LEU A 29 -2.76 15.29 15.84
CA LEU A 29 -1.60 16.01 15.33
C LEU A 29 -2.07 17.30 14.64
N ARG A 30 -1.51 18.44 15.06
CA ARG A 30 -1.77 19.72 14.39
C ARG A 30 -1.16 19.76 12.98
N PRO A 31 -1.64 20.64 12.07
CA PRO A 31 -0.97 20.90 10.79
C PRO A 31 0.53 21.12 10.97
N ARG A 32 1.35 20.55 10.08
CA ARG A 32 2.83 20.54 10.12
C ARG A 32 3.43 19.86 11.36
N GLY A 33 2.61 19.20 12.18
CA GLY A 33 3.09 18.40 13.31
C GLY A 33 3.83 17.15 12.82
N LEU A 34 4.82 16.73 13.60
CA LEU A 34 5.62 15.53 13.32
C LEU A 34 5.23 14.41 14.26
N ALA A 35 5.20 13.19 13.75
CA ALA A 35 5.06 11.97 14.54
C ALA A 35 6.07 10.92 14.08
N ALA A 36 6.52 10.11 15.04
CA ALA A 36 7.23 8.86 14.78
C ALA A 36 6.45 7.74 15.45
N VAL A 37 6.01 6.76 14.68
CA VAL A 37 5.17 5.67 15.19
C VAL A 37 5.76 4.33 14.80
N VAL A 38 5.89 3.44 15.80
CA VAL A 38 6.33 2.05 15.57
C VAL A 38 5.10 1.19 15.37
N LEU A 39 5.07 0.47 14.27
CA LEU A 39 3.95 -0.36 13.85
C LEU A 39 4.45 -1.74 13.39
N PRO A 40 3.61 -2.78 13.41
CA PRO A 40 3.91 -4.02 12.71
C PRO A 40 4.14 -3.77 11.21
N ALA A 41 5.09 -4.48 10.61
CA ALA A 41 5.41 -4.34 9.18
C ALA A 41 4.22 -4.66 8.26
N SER A 42 3.21 -5.38 8.76
CA SER A 42 1.94 -5.64 8.09
C SER A 42 1.21 -4.37 7.64
N ILE A 43 1.45 -3.23 8.30
CA ILE A 43 0.87 -1.94 7.87
C ILE A 43 1.23 -1.59 6.42
N LEU A 44 2.38 -2.03 5.93
CA LEU A 44 2.83 -1.73 4.57
C LEU A 44 2.23 -2.66 3.50
N SER A 45 1.85 -3.89 3.86
CA SER A 45 1.57 -4.95 2.87
C SER A 45 0.29 -5.75 3.09
N ASN A 46 -0.30 -5.74 4.29
CA ASN A 46 -1.51 -6.51 4.56
C ASN A 46 -2.70 -5.95 3.75
N SER A 47 -3.46 -6.84 3.11
CA SER A 47 -4.58 -6.51 2.23
C SER A 47 -5.95 -6.54 2.91
N SER A 48 -6.01 -6.71 4.25
CA SER A 48 -7.30 -6.60 4.95
C SER A 48 -7.88 -5.19 4.85
N ALA A 49 -9.19 -5.08 4.90
CA ALA A 49 -9.91 -3.81 4.75
C ALA A 49 -9.46 -2.76 5.78
N THR A 50 -9.17 -3.18 7.01
CA THR A 50 -8.67 -2.32 8.09
C THR A 50 -7.29 -1.74 7.80
N TYR A 51 -6.35 -2.56 7.32
CA TYR A 51 -5.03 -2.07 6.94
C TYR A 51 -5.06 -1.19 5.69
N MET A 52 -5.94 -1.50 4.74
CA MET A 52 -6.15 -0.64 3.56
C MET A 52 -6.68 0.73 3.96
N ALA A 53 -7.69 0.79 4.83
CA ALA A 53 -8.23 2.04 5.37
C ALA A 53 -7.18 2.84 6.17
N ALA A 54 -6.34 2.16 6.94
CA ALA A 54 -5.26 2.81 7.67
C ALA A 54 -4.20 3.43 6.74
N ARG A 55 -3.82 2.74 5.66
CA ARG A 55 -2.92 3.32 4.64
C ARG A 55 -3.55 4.51 3.90
N GLU A 56 -4.85 4.43 3.61
CA GLU A 56 -5.60 5.53 3.03
C GLU A 56 -5.57 6.76 3.97
N GLU A 57 -5.83 6.56 5.26
CA GLU A 57 -5.75 7.61 6.28
C GLU A 57 -4.35 8.24 6.35
N LEU A 58 -3.29 7.42 6.28
CA LEU A 58 -1.91 7.91 6.24
C LEU A 58 -1.66 8.80 5.01
N LEU A 59 -2.01 8.34 3.82
CA LEU A 59 -1.73 9.05 2.57
C LEU A 59 -2.59 10.30 2.39
N GLN A 60 -3.79 10.35 2.96
CA GLN A 60 -4.66 11.52 2.93
C GLN A 60 -4.22 12.63 3.87
N ASN A 61 -3.57 12.29 4.97
CA ASN A 61 -3.29 13.21 6.06
C ASN A 61 -1.83 13.58 6.23
N PHE A 62 -0.89 12.76 5.72
CA PHE A 62 0.52 12.90 6.06
C PHE A 62 1.45 12.79 4.86
N TYR A 63 2.53 13.56 4.90
CA TYR A 63 3.76 13.19 4.21
C TYR A 63 4.46 12.10 5.00
N ILE A 64 4.74 10.98 4.36
CA ILE A 64 5.57 9.91 4.93
C ILE A 64 7.02 10.29 4.64
N ARG A 65 7.71 10.89 5.61
CA ARG A 65 9.08 11.41 5.43
C ARG A 65 10.11 10.31 5.43
N ALA A 66 9.94 9.29 6.28
CA ALA A 66 10.80 8.12 6.27
C ALA A 66 10.04 6.87 6.74
N ILE A 67 10.51 5.73 6.25
CA ILE A 67 10.12 4.39 6.69
C ILE A 67 11.40 3.69 7.11
N VAL A 68 11.49 3.30 8.38
CA VAL A 68 12.61 2.51 8.90
C VAL A 68 12.11 1.12 9.22
N SER A 69 12.58 0.12 8.46
CA SER A 69 12.21 -1.27 8.66
C SER A 69 13.20 -1.95 9.59
N PHE A 70 12.69 -2.64 10.60
CA PHE A 70 13.45 -3.43 11.55
C PHE A 70 13.16 -4.91 11.37
N GLY A 71 14.19 -5.73 11.56
CA GLY A 71 14.05 -7.17 11.51
C GLY A 71 13.33 -7.74 12.75
N SER A 72 13.09 -9.05 12.70
CA SER A 72 12.52 -9.79 13.83
C SER A 72 13.39 -9.67 15.08
N LYS A 73 12.77 -9.64 16.25
CA LYS A 73 13.44 -9.56 17.57
C LYS A 73 14.08 -8.20 17.91
N THR A 74 13.87 -7.15 17.14
CA THR A 74 14.33 -5.80 17.51
C THR A 74 13.66 -5.32 18.80
N PHE A 75 12.40 -5.67 19.01
CA PHE A 75 11.63 -5.35 20.24
C PHE A 75 11.38 -6.61 21.08
N GLY A 76 12.45 -7.21 21.61
CA GLY A 76 12.39 -8.35 22.52
C GLY A 76 12.20 -9.70 21.82
N ALA A 77 11.47 -10.62 22.48
CA ALA A 77 11.32 -12.01 22.05
C ALA A 77 10.27 -12.21 20.94
N THR A 78 9.63 -11.15 20.46
CA THR A 78 8.59 -11.24 19.44
C THR A 78 9.21 -11.46 18.06
N GLY A 79 8.68 -12.43 17.31
CA GLY A 79 9.09 -12.68 15.92
C GLY A 79 8.50 -11.68 14.91
N THR A 80 7.83 -10.63 15.38
CA THR A 80 7.16 -9.66 14.52
C THR A 80 8.15 -8.64 13.98
N ASN A 81 8.22 -8.52 12.67
CA ASN A 81 8.91 -7.42 12.02
C ASN A 81 8.15 -6.12 12.25
N THR A 82 8.86 -5.06 12.53
CA THR A 82 8.29 -3.74 12.78
C THR A 82 8.85 -2.70 11.83
N VAL A 83 8.09 -1.62 11.66
CA VAL A 83 8.52 -0.43 10.95
C VAL A 83 8.29 0.79 11.82
N THR A 84 9.16 1.79 11.69
CA THR A 84 8.89 3.14 12.21
C THR A 84 8.55 4.04 11.05
N LEU A 85 7.36 4.63 11.09
CA LEU A 85 6.94 5.65 10.15
C LEU A 85 7.21 7.03 10.74
N PHE A 86 7.90 7.87 9.99
CA PHE A 86 8.09 9.28 10.31
C PHE A 86 7.12 10.09 9.45
N LEU A 87 6.17 10.73 10.12
CA LEU A 87 5.04 11.38 9.52
C LEU A 87 5.08 12.89 9.76
N GLU A 88 4.70 13.67 8.76
CA GLU A 88 4.45 15.10 8.88
C GLU A 88 3.03 15.38 8.40
N ARG A 89 2.21 15.97 9.28
CA ARG A 89 0.84 16.34 8.94
C ARG A 89 0.82 17.39 7.82
N TYR A 90 -0.04 17.20 6.83
CA TYR A 90 -0.27 18.24 5.81
C TYR A 90 -0.68 19.55 6.45
N ASN A 91 -0.26 20.65 5.84
CA ASN A 91 -0.72 21.99 6.24
C ASN A 91 -2.16 22.27 5.76
N GLU A 92 -2.56 21.58 4.70
CA GLU A 92 -3.86 21.68 4.06
C GLU A 92 -4.84 20.66 4.64
N PRO A 93 -6.16 20.84 4.43
CA PRO A 93 -7.14 19.81 4.75
C PRO A 93 -6.78 18.47 4.11
N PRO A 94 -7.27 17.34 4.64
CA PRO A 94 -7.08 16.03 4.04
C PRO A 94 -7.51 16.07 2.57
N ARG A 95 -6.76 15.37 1.72
CA ARG A 95 -7.12 15.23 0.31
C ARG A 95 -8.49 14.57 0.19
N ILE A 96 -9.36 15.11 -0.66
CA ILE A 96 -10.72 14.59 -0.81
C ILE A 96 -10.64 13.28 -1.59
N ALA A 97 -10.70 12.18 -0.85
CA ALA A 97 -10.60 10.83 -1.41
C ALA A 97 -11.74 10.50 -2.37
N GLU A 98 -12.94 11.01 -2.11
CA GLU A 98 -14.12 10.78 -2.95
C GLU A 98 -13.94 11.34 -4.37
N LEU A 99 -13.48 12.58 -4.50
CA LEU A 99 -13.20 13.16 -5.82
C LEU A 99 -12.11 12.37 -6.57
N THR A 100 -11.10 11.91 -5.85
CA THR A 100 -10.06 11.06 -6.46
C THR A 100 -10.63 9.72 -6.92
N LYS A 101 -11.52 9.12 -6.16
CA LYS A 101 -12.19 7.85 -6.54
C LYS A 101 -13.05 8.04 -7.78
N ASP A 102 -13.84 9.10 -7.84
CA ASP A 102 -14.69 9.41 -9.00
C ASP A 102 -13.87 9.60 -10.29
N SER A 103 -12.75 10.33 -10.19
CA SER A 103 -11.82 10.51 -11.32
C SER A 103 -11.23 9.18 -11.79
N ILE A 104 -10.84 8.32 -10.86
CA ILE A 104 -10.28 7.00 -11.17
C ILE A 104 -11.34 6.09 -11.78
N ASP A 105 -12.56 6.10 -11.28
CA ASP A 105 -13.66 5.31 -11.83
C ASP A 105 -13.99 5.74 -13.26
N ALA A 106 -13.93 7.03 -13.56
CA ALA A 106 -14.07 7.54 -14.92
C ALA A 106 -12.93 7.04 -15.84
N ILE A 107 -11.68 7.12 -15.40
CA ILE A 107 -10.53 6.58 -16.16
C ILE A 107 -10.70 5.08 -16.40
N MET A 108 -11.11 4.32 -15.40
CA MET A 108 -11.27 2.86 -15.49
C MET A 108 -12.47 2.45 -16.35
N SER A 109 -13.49 3.30 -16.52
CA SER A 109 -14.57 3.08 -17.47
C SER A 109 -14.20 3.43 -18.92
N GLY A 110 -12.99 3.95 -19.13
CA GLY A 110 -12.50 4.40 -20.44
C GLY A 110 -12.99 5.80 -20.81
N GLU A 111 -13.58 6.51 -19.87
CA GLU A 111 -13.96 7.92 -20.03
C GLU A 111 -12.76 8.78 -19.62
N ILE A 112 -12.18 9.47 -20.59
CA ILE A 112 -11.16 10.47 -20.29
C ILE A 112 -11.89 11.75 -19.94
N LEU A 113 -11.89 12.09 -18.67
CA LEU A 113 -12.39 13.38 -18.23
C LEU A 113 -11.53 14.49 -18.83
N SER A 114 -12.20 15.57 -19.25
CA SER A 114 -11.54 16.72 -19.84
C SER A 114 -10.71 17.53 -18.85
N ASP A 115 -10.74 17.16 -17.58
CA ASP A 115 -10.03 17.86 -16.51
C ASP A 115 -8.53 17.65 -16.62
N PHE A 116 -7.79 18.75 -16.54
CA PHE A 116 -6.34 18.79 -16.65
C PHE A 116 -5.66 17.91 -15.55
N VAL A 117 -6.22 17.89 -14.36
CA VAL A 117 -5.65 17.16 -13.21
C VAL A 117 -5.72 15.65 -13.45
N ASP A 118 -6.83 15.14 -13.92
CA ASP A 118 -7.03 13.71 -14.15
C ASP A 118 -6.12 13.18 -15.27
N LYS A 119 -5.96 13.97 -16.35
CA LYS A 119 -5.00 13.64 -17.42
C LYS A 119 -3.57 13.60 -16.91
N GLN A 120 -3.20 14.51 -16.02
CA GLN A 120 -1.86 14.52 -15.47
C GLN A 120 -1.60 13.31 -14.55
N ILE A 121 -2.58 12.93 -13.73
CA ILE A 121 -2.49 11.71 -12.88
C ILE A 121 -2.31 10.47 -13.76
N LEU A 122 -3.11 10.35 -14.81
CA LEU A 122 -3.01 9.24 -15.75
C LEU A 122 -1.64 9.21 -16.46
N ALA A 123 -1.19 10.34 -16.99
CA ALA A 123 0.09 10.45 -17.67
C ALA A 123 1.27 10.07 -16.75
N ASP A 124 1.29 10.57 -15.52
CA ASP A 124 2.30 10.25 -14.52
C ASP A 124 2.29 8.75 -14.18
N TYR A 125 1.09 8.17 -14.07
CA TYR A 125 0.93 6.74 -13.79
C TYR A 125 1.44 5.87 -14.94
N LEU A 126 1.05 6.17 -16.18
CA LEU A 126 1.48 5.45 -17.36
C LEU A 126 3.00 5.53 -17.57
N GLN A 127 3.59 6.70 -17.31
CA GLN A 127 5.03 6.88 -17.33
C GLN A 127 5.71 6.01 -16.27
N HIS A 128 5.17 5.97 -15.06
CA HIS A 128 5.71 5.15 -13.96
C HIS A 128 5.61 3.65 -14.26
N GLN A 129 4.55 3.22 -14.91
CA GLN A 129 4.31 1.82 -15.29
C GLN A 129 4.97 1.42 -16.61
N HIS A 130 5.54 2.36 -17.37
CA HIS A 130 6.12 2.15 -18.69
C HIS A 130 5.15 1.55 -19.71
N ILE A 131 3.89 1.96 -19.68
CA ILE A 131 2.84 1.52 -20.60
C ILE A 131 2.38 2.67 -21.50
N GLN A 132 2.03 2.34 -22.76
CA GLN A 132 1.50 3.32 -23.70
C GLN A 132 0.02 3.61 -23.41
N GLU A 133 -0.38 4.88 -23.51
CA GLU A 133 -1.74 5.32 -23.20
C GLU A 133 -2.80 4.59 -24.03
N GLU A 134 -2.59 4.44 -25.35
CA GLU A 134 -3.52 3.74 -26.22
C GLU A 134 -3.73 2.28 -25.78
N GLU A 135 -2.66 1.60 -25.39
CA GLU A 135 -2.72 0.22 -24.92
C GLU A 135 -3.45 0.11 -23.59
N TYR A 136 -3.20 1.03 -22.68
CA TYR A 136 -3.88 1.11 -21.39
C TYR A 136 -5.39 1.37 -21.57
N LEU A 137 -5.76 2.32 -22.41
CA LEU A 137 -7.17 2.62 -22.70
C LEU A 137 -7.89 1.44 -23.36
N ARG A 138 -7.24 0.70 -24.25
CA ARG A 138 -7.81 -0.54 -24.82
C ARG A 138 -8.02 -1.61 -23.75
N PHE A 139 -7.12 -1.68 -22.77
CA PHE A 139 -7.29 -2.59 -21.62
C PHE A 139 -8.48 -2.15 -20.76
N THR A 140 -8.57 -0.90 -20.34
CA THR A 140 -9.67 -0.40 -19.50
C THR A 140 -11.03 -0.54 -20.18
N ARG A 141 -11.11 -0.33 -21.50
CA ARG A 141 -12.31 -0.53 -22.32
C ARG A 141 -12.63 -1.99 -22.63
N LYS A 142 -11.82 -2.95 -22.15
CA LYS A 142 -11.98 -4.39 -22.41
C LYS A 142 -11.88 -4.78 -23.90
N GLU A 143 -11.19 -3.96 -24.70
CA GLU A 143 -11.05 -4.11 -26.15
C GLU A 143 -9.87 -5.04 -26.54
N MET A 144 -9.17 -5.61 -25.58
CA MET A 144 -8.05 -6.51 -25.81
C MET A 144 -8.48 -7.97 -25.91
N ASP A 145 -7.92 -8.70 -26.87
CA ASP A 145 -8.06 -10.14 -26.97
C ASP A 145 -7.14 -10.85 -25.99
N TRP A 146 -7.51 -12.09 -25.62
CA TRP A 146 -6.76 -12.89 -24.66
C TRP A 146 -5.28 -13.08 -25.03
N GLU A 147 -4.98 -13.30 -26.29
CA GLU A 147 -3.61 -13.47 -26.81
C GLU A 147 -2.78 -12.21 -26.60
N LYS A 148 -3.37 -11.03 -26.83
CA LYS A 148 -2.71 -9.74 -26.61
C LYS A 148 -2.52 -9.46 -25.13
N LEU A 149 -3.47 -9.84 -24.28
CA LEU A 149 -3.34 -9.72 -22.83
C LEU A 149 -2.17 -10.55 -22.31
N CYS A 150 -2.06 -11.81 -22.72
CA CYS A 150 -0.97 -12.71 -22.32
C CYS A 150 0.40 -12.28 -22.86
N GLY A 151 0.44 -11.65 -24.04
CA GLY A 151 1.67 -11.17 -24.67
C GLY A 151 2.18 -9.83 -24.14
N ASN A 152 1.34 -9.10 -23.41
CA ASN A 152 1.69 -7.80 -22.87
C ASN A 152 2.53 -7.93 -21.59
N SER A 153 3.71 -7.34 -21.54
CA SER A 153 4.63 -7.45 -20.40
C SER A 153 4.05 -6.88 -19.10
N TYR A 154 3.28 -5.79 -19.18
CA TYR A 154 2.62 -5.17 -18.04
C TYR A 154 1.46 -6.01 -17.51
N LEU A 155 0.60 -6.52 -18.41
CA LEU A 155 -0.59 -7.28 -18.05
C LEU A 155 -0.29 -8.74 -17.69
N LYS A 156 0.90 -9.22 -18.00
CA LYS A 156 1.34 -10.59 -17.70
C LYS A 156 1.19 -10.93 -16.22
N VAL A 157 1.49 -10.01 -15.33
CA VAL A 157 1.34 -10.21 -13.87
C VAL A 157 -0.12 -10.53 -13.51
N TYR A 158 -1.08 -9.89 -14.19
CA TYR A 158 -2.51 -10.17 -13.96
C TYR A 158 -2.94 -11.50 -14.55
N THR A 159 -2.47 -11.84 -15.74
CA THR A 159 -2.80 -13.14 -16.37
C THR A 159 -2.22 -14.30 -15.58
N ASP A 160 -0.99 -14.16 -15.08
CA ASP A 160 -0.33 -15.18 -14.25
C ASP A 160 -1.04 -15.38 -12.90
N ALA A 161 -1.44 -14.27 -12.25
CA ALA A 161 -2.20 -14.31 -11.00
C ALA A 161 -3.61 -14.91 -11.21
N PHE A 162 -4.30 -14.50 -12.26
CA PHE A 162 -5.63 -15.00 -12.60
C PHE A 162 -5.64 -16.49 -12.93
N ALA A 163 -4.59 -17.01 -13.58
CA ALA A 163 -4.46 -18.43 -13.90
C ALA A 163 -4.47 -19.34 -12.65
N GLN A 164 -4.11 -18.80 -11.49
CA GLN A 164 -4.10 -19.53 -10.22
C GLN A 164 -5.42 -19.39 -9.42
N MET A 165 -6.35 -18.56 -9.90
CA MET A 165 -7.61 -18.34 -9.21
C MET A 165 -8.63 -19.42 -9.54
N PRO A 166 -9.39 -19.91 -8.53
CA PRO A 166 -10.51 -20.83 -8.79
C PRO A 166 -11.66 -20.08 -9.48
N ILE A 167 -12.03 -20.52 -10.67
CA ILE A 167 -13.16 -19.96 -11.42
C ILE A 167 -14.35 -20.91 -11.32
N SER A 168 -15.46 -20.42 -10.78
CA SER A 168 -16.72 -21.16 -10.78
C SER A 168 -17.37 -21.08 -12.16
N LEU A 169 -17.47 -22.20 -12.85
CA LEU A 169 -18.15 -22.32 -14.14
C LEU A 169 -19.53 -22.98 -13.97
N PRO A 170 -20.51 -22.64 -14.82
CA PRO A 170 -21.80 -23.34 -14.83
C PRO A 170 -21.61 -24.83 -15.19
N LYS A 171 -22.44 -25.71 -14.60
CA LYS A 171 -22.35 -27.17 -14.83
C LYS A 171 -22.57 -27.61 -16.29
N LYS A 172 -23.22 -26.79 -17.09
CA LYS A 172 -23.39 -26.97 -18.53
C LYS A 172 -22.96 -25.70 -19.20
N CYS A 173 -21.80 -25.73 -19.87
CA CYS A 173 -21.20 -24.59 -20.51
C CYS A 173 -20.52 -25.08 -21.79
N THR A 174 -20.73 -24.37 -22.89
CA THR A 174 -19.98 -24.62 -24.13
C THR A 174 -18.56 -24.04 -23.99
N ALA A 175 -17.64 -24.50 -24.84
CA ALA A 175 -16.26 -24.00 -24.81
C ALA A 175 -16.19 -22.47 -25.08
N GLU A 176 -17.09 -21.97 -25.91
CA GLU A 176 -17.20 -20.54 -26.22
C GLU A 176 -17.71 -19.72 -25.05
N GLU A 177 -18.76 -20.22 -24.36
CA GLU A 177 -19.28 -19.60 -23.14
C GLU A 177 -18.24 -19.62 -22.01
N GLU A 178 -17.50 -20.71 -21.85
CA GLU A 178 -16.40 -20.78 -20.88
C GLU A 178 -15.34 -19.73 -21.15
N LYS A 179 -14.92 -19.58 -22.41
CA LYS A 179 -13.93 -18.56 -22.82
C LYS A 179 -14.42 -17.15 -22.51
N GLN A 180 -15.69 -16.88 -22.80
CA GLN A 180 -16.30 -15.59 -22.53
C GLN A 180 -16.37 -15.30 -21.02
N ILE A 181 -16.82 -16.25 -20.21
CA ILE A 181 -16.88 -16.13 -18.74
C ILE A 181 -15.49 -15.89 -18.15
N ARG A 182 -14.48 -16.63 -18.62
CA ARG A 182 -13.10 -16.44 -18.19
C ARG A 182 -12.59 -15.04 -18.53
N LYS A 183 -12.88 -14.54 -19.73
CA LYS A 183 -12.51 -13.19 -20.16
C LYS A 183 -13.17 -12.13 -19.27
N GLU A 184 -14.45 -12.25 -19.00
CA GLU A 184 -15.19 -11.31 -18.13
C GLU A 184 -14.62 -11.32 -16.69
N LYS A 185 -14.41 -12.50 -16.13
CA LYS A 185 -13.82 -12.65 -14.79
C LYS A 185 -12.39 -12.12 -14.70
N PHE A 186 -11.60 -12.29 -15.76
CA PHE A 186 -10.28 -11.70 -15.84
C PHE A 186 -10.34 -10.17 -15.78
N PHE A 187 -11.19 -9.54 -16.59
CA PHE A 187 -11.33 -8.10 -16.57
C PHE A 187 -11.89 -7.58 -15.25
N GLU A 188 -12.86 -8.27 -14.65
CA GLU A 188 -13.35 -7.93 -13.32
C GLU A 188 -12.22 -7.90 -12.28
N PHE A 189 -11.40 -8.94 -12.26
CA PHE A 189 -10.25 -9.04 -11.37
C PHE A 189 -9.17 -7.98 -11.69
N ALA A 190 -8.70 -7.93 -12.93
CA ALA A 190 -7.56 -7.11 -13.33
C ALA A 190 -7.87 -5.61 -13.22
N LEU A 191 -9.07 -5.18 -13.63
CA LEU A 191 -9.50 -3.79 -13.49
C LEU A 191 -9.73 -3.39 -12.03
N GLY A 192 -10.20 -4.32 -11.19
CA GLY A 192 -10.30 -4.06 -9.75
C GLY A 192 -8.95 -3.78 -9.11
N VAL A 193 -7.95 -4.63 -9.39
CA VAL A 193 -6.58 -4.43 -8.89
C VAL A 193 -5.95 -3.16 -9.46
N GLU A 194 -6.17 -2.90 -10.75
CA GLU A 194 -5.62 -1.72 -11.43
C GLU A 194 -6.21 -0.42 -10.89
N ARG A 195 -7.52 -0.41 -10.61
CA ARG A 195 -8.21 0.69 -9.96
C ARG A 195 -7.57 1.05 -8.61
N ASP A 196 -7.33 0.05 -7.78
CA ASP A 196 -6.69 0.26 -6.48
C ASP A 196 -5.26 0.77 -6.62
N LYS A 197 -4.49 0.23 -7.57
CA LYS A 197 -3.13 0.72 -7.86
C LYS A 197 -3.12 2.19 -8.29
N LEU A 198 -3.98 2.56 -9.22
CA LEU A 198 -4.10 3.94 -9.72
C LEU A 198 -4.55 4.88 -8.59
N TYR A 199 -5.48 4.45 -7.76
CA TYR A 199 -5.96 5.21 -6.61
C TYR A 199 -4.83 5.50 -5.62
N TYR A 200 -4.11 4.47 -5.18
CA TYR A 200 -2.99 4.66 -4.25
C TYR A 200 -1.83 5.43 -4.88
N PHE A 201 -1.57 5.23 -6.17
CA PHE A 201 -0.59 6.03 -6.89
C PHE A 201 -0.97 7.52 -6.86
N SER A 202 -2.23 7.85 -7.12
CA SER A 202 -2.70 9.23 -7.11
C SER A 202 -2.56 9.90 -5.74
N LEU A 203 -2.76 9.16 -4.65
CA LEU A 203 -2.54 9.65 -3.30
C LEU A 203 -1.06 9.82 -2.95
N ALA A 204 -0.21 8.94 -3.46
CA ALA A 204 1.20 8.85 -3.09
C ALA A 204 2.16 9.56 -4.06
N ARG A 205 1.74 9.94 -5.26
CA ARG A 205 2.61 10.43 -6.36
C ARG A 205 3.55 11.58 -6.00
N GLU A 206 3.15 12.42 -5.05
CA GLU A 206 3.95 13.55 -4.58
C GLU A 206 4.79 13.23 -3.35
N GLN A 207 4.70 12.00 -2.84
CA GLN A 207 5.46 11.55 -1.68
C GLN A 207 6.93 11.35 -2.06
N ARG A 208 7.81 11.88 -1.21
CA ARG A 208 9.24 11.60 -1.26
C ARG A 208 9.65 11.01 0.08
N THR A 209 9.78 9.70 0.12
CA THR A 209 9.98 8.93 1.35
C THR A 209 11.37 8.33 1.36
N LEU A 210 12.14 8.57 2.42
CA LEU A 210 13.39 7.87 2.68
C LEU A 210 13.08 6.48 3.24
N VAL A 211 13.57 5.43 2.59
CA VAL A 211 13.42 4.06 3.08
C VAL A 211 14.75 3.58 3.63
N ILE A 212 14.77 3.19 4.89
CA ILE A 212 15.93 2.64 5.58
C ILE A 212 15.57 1.22 6.00
N THR A 213 16.35 0.25 5.55
CA THR A 213 16.17 -1.14 5.94
C THR A 213 17.31 -1.57 6.83
N SER A 214 17.01 -2.01 8.05
CA SER A 214 18.02 -2.57 8.93
C SER A 214 18.46 -3.95 8.41
N PRO A 215 19.68 -4.38 8.73
CA PRO A 215 20.12 -5.75 8.44
C PRO A 215 19.17 -6.80 9.03
N ALA A 216 19.05 -7.95 8.35
CA ALA A 216 18.20 -9.05 8.82
C ALA A 216 18.79 -9.81 10.01
N ASP A 217 20.12 -9.84 10.11
CA ASP A 217 20.84 -10.51 11.20
C ASP A 217 20.81 -9.68 12.49
N ASN A 218 20.50 -10.32 13.62
CA ASN A 218 20.39 -9.64 14.91
C ASN A 218 21.68 -8.99 15.39
N LYS A 219 22.84 -9.53 15.02
CA LYS A 219 24.13 -8.97 15.43
C LYS A 219 24.45 -7.73 14.62
N GLU A 220 24.19 -7.79 13.31
CA GLU A 220 24.34 -6.66 12.42
C GLU A 220 23.34 -5.53 12.73
N GLN A 221 22.09 -5.88 13.12
CA GLN A 221 21.11 -4.89 13.57
C GLN A 221 21.59 -4.12 14.80
N LYS A 222 22.18 -4.79 15.77
CA LYS A 222 22.74 -4.12 16.95
C LYS A 222 23.82 -3.13 16.58
N THR A 223 24.72 -3.54 15.67
CA THR A 223 25.77 -2.65 15.14
C THR A 223 25.19 -1.48 14.36
N PHE A 224 24.17 -1.75 13.53
CA PHE A 224 23.46 -0.72 12.76
C PHE A 224 22.77 0.32 13.66
N LEU A 225 22.14 -0.13 14.74
CA LEU A 225 21.48 0.73 15.72
C LEU A 225 22.47 1.45 16.65
N GLY A 226 23.74 1.09 16.60
CA GLY A 226 24.79 1.67 17.47
C GLY A 226 24.67 1.25 18.93
N TYR A 227 23.98 0.15 19.22
CA TYR A 227 23.80 -0.37 20.57
C TYR A 227 24.57 -1.67 20.77
N ASP A 228 25.21 -1.78 21.89
CA ASP A 228 25.74 -3.05 22.39
C ASP A 228 24.94 -3.49 23.61
N TRP A 229 24.23 -4.62 23.50
CA TRP A 229 23.46 -5.15 24.61
C TRP A 229 24.36 -5.95 25.52
N SER A 230 24.36 -5.61 26.79
CA SER A 230 25.04 -6.45 27.79
C SER A 230 24.35 -7.82 27.88
N ASN A 231 25.08 -8.89 27.59
CA ASN A 231 24.62 -10.27 27.78
C ASN A 231 24.70 -10.73 29.24
N ARG A 232 25.09 -9.88 30.17
CA ARG A 232 25.19 -10.23 31.59
C ARG A 232 23.80 -10.18 32.22
N LYS A 233 23.37 -11.33 32.75
CA LYS A 233 22.14 -11.45 33.52
C LYS A 233 22.17 -10.44 34.69
N GLY A 234 21.23 -9.51 34.72
CA GLY A 234 21.15 -8.43 35.71
C GLY A 234 21.84 -7.12 35.34
N ALA A 235 22.46 -7.02 34.17
CA ALA A 235 23.00 -5.79 33.59
C ALA A 235 22.28 -5.48 32.26
N GLU A 236 20.95 -5.48 32.28
CA GLU A 236 20.11 -5.16 31.13
C GLU A 236 20.16 -3.65 30.89
N GLY A 237 21.11 -3.23 30.05
CA GLY A 237 21.30 -1.83 29.70
C GLY A 237 21.85 -1.67 28.31
N ILE A 238 21.52 -0.54 27.71
CA ILE A 238 22.07 -0.10 26.43
C ILE A 238 23.43 0.50 26.69
N VAL A 239 24.50 -0.16 26.22
CA VAL A 239 25.84 0.44 26.22
C VAL A 239 26.01 1.22 24.93
N ILE A 240 26.04 2.54 25.05
CA ILE A 240 26.36 3.41 23.91
C ILE A 240 27.87 3.34 23.70
N ASN A 241 28.30 2.76 22.59
CA ASN A 241 29.70 2.83 22.18
C ASN A 241 30.03 4.30 21.86
N LYS A 242 30.76 4.97 22.75
CA LYS A 242 31.27 6.31 22.45
C LYS A 242 32.27 6.20 21.30
N PRO A 243 32.11 6.94 20.21
CA PRO A 243 33.13 7.01 19.17
C PRO A 243 34.40 7.56 19.82
N GLY A 244 35.50 6.80 19.82
CA GLY A 244 36.80 7.26 20.27
C GLY A 244 37.21 6.91 21.69
N GLY A 245 36.57 5.93 22.33
CA GLY A 245 37.08 5.35 23.59
C GLY A 245 38.24 4.39 23.33
N MET A 246 39.47 4.86 23.26
CA MET A 246 40.63 4.07 23.69
C MET A 246 40.74 4.14 25.20
#